data_bda4d78c2dd19360be7112ab70e14744
#
_entry.id   bda4d78c2dd19360be7112ab70e14744
#
_cell.length_a   1.000
_cell.length_b   1.000
_cell.length_c   1.000
_cell.angle_alpha   90.00
_cell.angle_beta   90.00
_cell.angle_gamma   90.00
#
_symmetry.space_group_name_H-M   'P 1'
#
loop_
_entity.id
_entity.type
_entity.pdbx_description
1 polymer ?
#
loop_
_entity_poly.entity_id
_entity_poly.type
_entity_poly.pdbx_seq_one_letter_code
_entity_poly.pdbx_strand_id
1 'polypeptide(L)'
;MKGQNLTLVWTYALDGRVGFSQFTIVTTGGNESLIGKKFGPGVIRVEPEYQARFRARATKTGAELSILAVQRSDERTYRVNVVSTGADSLVQSVVVIVNCK
;
A
#
# COMPACT_ATOMS: atom_id res chain seq x y z
N MET A 1 8.35 17.98 2.97
CA MET A 1 7.92 16.73 2.28
C MET A 1 6.93 16.96 1.16
N LYS A 2 6.09 17.99 1.26
CA LYS A 2 5.09 18.31 0.24
C LYS A 2 5.73 18.44 -1.15
N GLY A 3 5.14 17.80 -2.16
CA GLY A 3 5.61 17.82 -3.53
C GLY A 3 6.68 16.78 -3.85
N GLN A 4 7.18 16.07 -2.84
CA GLN A 4 8.17 15.01 -3.02
C GLN A 4 7.48 13.65 -3.12
N ASN A 5 8.19 12.67 -3.62
CA ASN A 5 7.70 11.29 -3.64
C ASN A 5 8.02 10.61 -2.31
N LEU A 6 7.06 9.85 -1.81
CA LEU A 6 7.21 9.09 -0.58
C LEU A 6 7.00 7.61 -0.88
N THR A 7 7.91 6.77 -0.42
CA THR A 7 7.76 5.33 -0.55
C THR A 7 7.61 4.70 0.83
N LEU A 8 6.52 3.99 1.03
CA LEU A 8 6.27 3.21 2.22
C LEU A 8 6.72 1.78 1.95
N VAL A 9 7.51 1.22 2.85
CA VAL A 9 8.07 -0.12 2.69
C VAL A 9 7.71 -0.96 3.91
N TRP A 10 7.16 -2.14 3.65
CA TRP A 10 6.93 -3.16 4.68
C TRP A 10 7.79 -4.35 4.34
N THR A 11 8.46 -4.90 5.36
CA THR A 11 9.26 -6.12 5.19
C THR A 11 8.64 -7.24 6.01
N TYR A 12 8.64 -8.44 5.43
CA TYR A 12 8.05 -9.61 6.05
C TYR A 12 8.64 -10.87 5.42
N ALA A 13 8.35 -12.01 6.02
CA ALA A 13 8.69 -13.30 5.43
C ALA A 13 7.42 -14.13 5.38
N LEU A 14 6.97 -14.44 4.18
CA LEU A 14 5.79 -15.28 3.97
C LEU A 14 6.21 -16.73 3.77
N ASP A 15 5.39 -17.65 4.28
CA ASP A 15 5.53 -19.06 3.99
C ASP A 15 4.83 -19.33 2.66
N GLY A 16 5.62 -19.62 1.62
CA GLY A 16 5.10 -19.83 0.29
C GLY A 16 5.18 -18.57 -0.57
N ARG A 17 4.26 -18.45 -1.52
CA ARG A 17 4.21 -17.33 -2.48
C ARG A 17 3.10 -16.36 -2.12
N VAL A 18 3.19 -15.16 -2.66
CA VAL A 18 2.09 -14.21 -2.55
C VAL A 18 0.93 -14.71 -3.38
N GLY A 19 -0.18 -15.02 -2.72
CA GLY A 19 -1.41 -15.43 -3.40
C GLY A 19 -2.28 -14.24 -3.75
N PHE A 20 -2.30 -13.24 -2.88
CA PHE A 20 -3.10 -12.04 -3.06
C PHE A 20 -2.51 -10.90 -2.25
N SER A 21 -2.57 -9.69 -2.79
CA SER A 21 -2.17 -8.50 -2.07
C SER A 21 -3.06 -7.33 -2.45
N GLN A 22 -3.29 -6.45 -1.47
CA GLN A 22 -4.04 -5.22 -1.73
C GLN A 22 -3.55 -4.09 -0.83
N PHE A 23 -3.72 -2.87 -1.32
CA PHE A 23 -3.44 -1.65 -0.57
C PHE A 23 -4.73 -0.85 -0.46
N THR A 24 -4.98 -0.33 0.73
CA THR A 24 -6.17 0.48 0.98
C THR A 24 -5.81 1.75 1.73
N ILE A 25 -6.67 2.76 1.60
CA ILE A 25 -6.62 3.97 2.42
C ILE A 25 -7.73 3.83 3.45
N VAL A 26 -7.37 3.96 4.72
CA VAL A 26 -8.36 3.97 5.82
C VAL A 26 -8.74 5.40 6.08
N THR A 27 -10.00 5.73 5.84
CA THR A 27 -10.51 7.08 6.04
C THR A 27 -11.10 7.25 7.44
N THR A 28 -11.36 8.49 7.81
CA THR A 28 -12.02 8.82 9.07
C THR A 28 -13.35 8.08 9.18
N GLY A 29 -13.58 7.45 10.31
CA GLY A 29 -14.79 6.64 10.49
C GLY A 29 -14.62 5.16 10.19
N GLY A 30 -13.39 4.74 9.80
CA GLY A 30 -13.08 3.33 9.57
C GLY A 30 -13.40 2.81 8.19
N ASN A 31 -13.78 3.67 7.27
CA ASN A 31 -14.01 3.26 5.88
C ASN A 31 -12.68 3.04 5.16
N GLU A 32 -12.66 2.10 4.24
CA GLU A 32 -11.48 1.81 3.44
C GLU A 32 -11.78 2.04 1.97
N SER A 33 -10.79 2.64 1.27
CA SER A 33 -10.84 2.82 -0.18
C SER A 33 -9.71 2.01 -0.81
N LEU A 34 -10.02 1.19 -1.79
CA LEU A 34 -9.04 0.34 -2.45
C LEU A 34 -8.14 1.18 -3.36
N ILE A 35 -6.82 1.13 -3.11
CA ILE A 35 -5.83 1.72 -4.00
C ILE A 35 -5.53 0.76 -5.14
N GLY A 36 -5.31 -0.51 -4.83
CA GLY A 36 -5.02 -1.51 -5.83
C GLY A 36 -4.92 -2.89 -5.23
N LYS A 37 -5.01 -3.89 -6.08
CA LYS A 37 -4.92 -5.30 -5.67
C LYS A 37 -4.34 -6.13 -6.81
N LYS A 38 -3.82 -7.31 -6.46
CA LYS A 38 -3.28 -8.25 -7.44
C LYS A 38 -3.28 -9.65 -6.87
N PHE A 39 -3.62 -10.61 -7.69
CA PHE A 39 -3.39 -12.02 -7.39
C PHE A 39 -1.97 -12.39 -7.83
N GLY A 40 -1.22 -13.02 -6.94
CA GLY A 40 0.18 -13.36 -7.18
C GLY A 40 1.13 -12.21 -6.86
N PRO A 41 2.46 -12.46 -6.97
CA PRO A 41 3.47 -11.44 -6.67
C PRO A 41 3.64 -10.44 -7.80
N GLY A 42 4.27 -9.31 -7.48
CA GLY A 42 4.71 -8.33 -8.46
C GLY A 42 4.04 -6.99 -8.32
N VAL A 43 3.96 -6.26 -9.44
CA VAL A 43 3.41 -4.91 -9.47
C VAL A 43 1.90 -4.95 -9.29
N ILE A 44 1.41 -4.20 -8.32
CA ILE A 44 -0.01 -4.11 -8.01
C ILE A 44 -0.71 -3.29 -9.10
N ARG A 45 -1.87 -3.77 -9.53
CA ARG A 45 -2.71 -3.01 -10.45
C ARG A 45 -3.46 -1.94 -9.65
N VAL A 46 -3.05 -0.70 -9.83
CA VAL A 46 -3.65 0.44 -9.13
C VAL A 46 -4.96 0.83 -9.81
N GLU A 47 -5.98 1.11 -9.00
CA GLU A 47 -7.28 1.55 -9.51
C GLU A 47 -7.13 2.85 -10.32
N PRO A 48 -7.92 3.04 -11.41
CA PRO A 48 -7.75 4.18 -12.30
C PRO A 48 -7.74 5.54 -11.61
N GLU A 49 -8.53 5.71 -10.56
CA GLU A 49 -8.59 6.98 -9.83
C GLU A 49 -7.31 7.30 -9.07
N TYR A 50 -6.45 6.29 -8.84
CA TYR A 50 -5.20 6.46 -8.11
C TYR A 50 -3.96 6.30 -8.97
N GLN A 51 -4.09 5.89 -10.22
CA GLN A 51 -2.94 5.57 -11.08
C GLN A 51 -1.99 6.75 -11.29
N ALA A 52 -2.49 7.97 -11.27
CA ALA A 52 -1.67 9.16 -11.51
C ALA A 52 -0.69 9.43 -10.36
N ARG A 53 -0.98 8.94 -9.15
CA ARG A 53 -0.25 9.32 -7.96
C ARG A 53 0.29 8.17 -7.12
N PHE A 54 -0.15 6.95 -7.38
CA PHE A 54 0.26 5.80 -6.58
C PHE A 54 0.90 4.74 -7.45
N ARG A 55 1.92 4.09 -6.89
CA ARG A 55 2.56 2.89 -7.45
C ARG A 55 2.67 1.89 -6.32
N ALA A 56 2.37 0.64 -6.57
CA ALA A 56 2.37 -0.37 -5.53
C ALA A 56 2.96 -1.68 -6.05
N ARG A 57 3.58 -2.42 -5.15
CA ARG A 57 4.23 -3.67 -5.45
C ARG A 57 4.25 -4.55 -4.22
N ALA A 58 4.09 -5.85 -4.40
CA ALA A 58 4.19 -6.80 -3.29
C ALA A 58 4.92 -8.06 -3.72
N THR A 59 5.81 -8.52 -2.86
CA THR A 59 6.55 -9.77 -3.05
C THR A 59 6.49 -10.57 -1.75
N LYS A 60 7.06 -11.77 -1.75
CA LYS A 60 7.06 -12.60 -0.55
C LYS A 60 7.93 -12.05 0.57
N THR A 61 8.79 -11.09 0.29
CA THR A 61 9.71 -10.51 1.29
C THR A 61 9.36 -9.10 1.69
N GLY A 62 8.49 -8.43 0.94
CA GLY A 62 8.11 -7.06 1.28
C GLY A 62 7.09 -6.48 0.33
N ALA A 63 6.53 -5.35 0.73
CA ALA A 63 5.59 -4.59 -0.06
C ALA A 63 6.00 -3.13 -0.07
N GLU A 64 5.71 -2.44 -1.17
CA GLU A 64 6.03 -1.03 -1.33
C GLU A 64 4.82 -0.29 -1.87
N LEU A 65 4.56 0.88 -1.32
CA LEU A 65 3.57 1.80 -1.84
C LEU A 65 4.25 3.16 -2.01
N SER A 66 4.29 3.66 -3.24
CA SER A 66 4.86 4.96 -3.54
C SER A 66 3.75 5.96 -3.78
N ILE A 67 3.86 7.11 -3.14
CA ILE A 67 2.94 8.23 -3.31
C ILE A 67 3.70 9.33 -4.01
N LEU A 68 3.26 9.69 -5.21
CA LEU A 68 3.94 10.68 -6.04
C LEU A 68 3.42 12.08 -5.71
N ALA A 69 4.33 13.05 -5.65
CA ALA A 69 3.98 14.45 -5.39
C ALA A 69 3.10 14.60 -4.14
N VAL A 70 3.61 14.15 -3.01
CA VAL A 70 2.88 14.11 -1.73
C VAL A 70 2.25 15.45 -1.41
N GLN A 71 0.96 15.43 -1.07
CA GLN A 71 0.17 16.59 -0.69
C GLN A 71 -0.36 16.38 0.74
N ARG A 72 -0.84 17.46 1.33
CA ARG A 72 -1.42 17.39 2.67
C ARG A 72 -2.62 16.43 2.73
N SER A 73 -3.36 16.31 1.66
CA SER A 73 -4.48 15.36 1.56
C SER A 73 -4.04 13.91 1.61
N ASP A 74 -2.73 13.64 1.46
CA ASP A 74 -2.18 12.28 1.58
C ASP A 74 -1.91 11.89 3.02
N GLU A 75 -2.12 12.77 3.97
CA GLU A 75 -1.98 12.50 5.40
C GLU A 75 -3.15 11.62 5.85
N ARG A 76 -2.95 10.31 5.76
CA ARG A 76 -3.97 9.29 6.03
C ARG A 76 -3.29 8.03 6.54
N THR A 77 -4.12 7.07 6.94
CA THR A 77 -3.65 5.73 7.27
C THR A 77 -3.73 4.85 6.03
N TYR A 78 -2.64 4.17 5.73
CA TYR A 78 -2.56 3.23 4.60
C TYR A 78 -2.39 1.83 5.15
N ARG A 79 -3.09 0.88 4.56
CA ARG A 79 -3.07 -0.52 4.99
C ARG A 79 -2.65 -1.41 3.83
N VAL A 80 -1.77 -2.37 4.13
CA VAL A 80 -1.42 -3.44 3.20
C VAL A 80 -1.94 -4.76 3.75
N ASN A 81 -2.53 -5.56 2.87
CA ASN A 81 -2.97 -6.91 3.20
C ASN A 81 -2.32 -7.84 2.18
N VAL A 82 -1.55 -8.81 2.66
CA VAL A 82 -0.87 -9.80 1.82
C VAL A 82 -1.23 -11.17 2.33
N VAL A 83 -1.76 -12.01 1.45
CA VAL A 83 -2.13 -13.39 1.77
C VAL A 83 -1.23 -14.32 0.96
N SER A 84 -0.57 -15.25 1.66
CA SER A 84 0.29 -16.22 1.00
C SER A 84 -0.50 -17.44 0.55
N THR A 85 0.07 -18.18 -0.41
CA THR A 85 -0.49 -19.47 -0.83
C THR A 85 -0.36 -20.54 0.25
N GLY A 86 0.51 -20.32 1.23
CA GLY A 86 0.68 -21.19 2.38
C GLY A 86 -0.24 -20.88 3.56
N ALA A 87 -1.30 -20.11 3.33
CA ALA A 87 -2.32 -19.75 4.32
C ALA A 87 -1.90 -18.70 5.35
N ASP A 88 -0.72 -18.10 5.21
CA ASP A 88 -0.34 -16.94 6.03
C ASP A 88 -1.00 -15.69 5.50
N SER A 89 -1.36 -14.79 6.39
CA SER A 89 -1.85 -13.47 6.00
C SER A 89 -1.18 -12.40 6.84
N LEU A 90 -0.92 -11.26 6.23
CA LEU A 90 -0.30 -10.12 6.87
C LEU A 90 -1.16 -8.89 6.62
N VAL A 91 -1.54 -8.20 7.69
CA VAL A 91 -2.22 -6.92 7.60
C VAL A 91 -1.43 -5.93 8.43
N GLN A 92 -0.93 -4.89 7.79
CA GLN A 92 -0.20 -3.84 8.48
C GLN A 92 -0.70 -2.47 8.04
N SER A 93 -0.61 -1.51 8.94
CA SER A 93 -1.06 -0.15 8.70
C SER A 93 0.06 0.82 9.01
N VAL A 94 0.08 1.96 8.33
CA VAL A 94 0.99 3.04 8.60
C VAL A 94 0.25 4.37 8.48
N VAL A 95 0.55 5.28 9.39
CA VAL A 95 0.00 6.64 9.35
C VAL A 95 1.03 7.55 8.70
N VAL A 96 0.62 8.23 7.64
CA VAL A 96 1.46 9.20 6.94
C VAL A 96 1.10 10.59 7.42
N ILE A 97 2.12 11.34 7.85
CA ILE A 97 1.97 12.72 8.28
C ILE A 97 2.76 13.60 7.33
N VAL A 98 2.10 14.60 6.77
CA VAL A 98 2.72 15.52 5.84
C VAL A 98 2.98 16.85 6.52
N ASN A 99 4.29 17.17 6.68
CA ASN A 99 4.70 18.46 7.21
C ASN A 99 4.75 19.49 6.12
N CYS A 100 3.92 20.50 6.25
CA CYS A 100 3.83 21.61 5.32
C CYS A 100 4.37 22.86 5.99
N LYS A 101 5.59 23.18 5.70
CA LYS A 101 6.16 24.45 6.16
C LYS A 101 6.37 25.37 4.98
#